data_839b4f96d0c6ae1085f3d12386824176
#
_entry.id   839b4f96d0c6ae1085f3d12386824176
#
_cell.length_a   1.000
_cell.length_b   1.000
_cell.length_c   1.000
_cell.angle_alpha   90.00
_cell.angle_beta   90.00
_cell.angle_gamma   90.00
#
_symmetry.space_group_name_H-M   'P 1'
#
loop_
_entity.id
_entity.type
_entity.pdbx_description
1 polymer ?
#
loop_
_entity_poly.entity_id
_entity_poly.type
_entity_poly.pdbx_seq_one_letter_code
_entity_poly.pdbx_strand_id
1 'polypeptide(L)'
;VVVVAGDWRGHSGGPTEAFDNARRDVTSALQAAGFSPGNIRQFSVRPERYKDAHPALSDLQTVFDGLNAGAETAKGGCLFYITSHGAPQGAVVGDQLMAPLVLAGMLRDACGARPTVAVISACFSGVFVPALAAPNRMILTAARPDRSSFGCGETNRYPYFDECFLQMMPKATNFAGLGAAVQACVAERETLEHAAPPSEPQLWIGAQLRPILPLYPFARPSP
;
A
#
# COMPACT_ATOMS: atom_id res chain seq x y z
N VAL A 1 10.66 -4.92 0.71
CA VAL A 1 9.27 -4.66 0.32
C VAL A 1 8.34 -5.57 1.11
N VAL A 2 7.28 -5.00 1.65
CA VAL A 2 6.18 -5.73 2.30
C VAL A 2 4.88 -5.35 1.62
N VAL A 3 4.07 -6.35 1.20
CA VAL A 3 2.76 -6.17 0.56
C VAL A 3 1.72 -6.97 1.32
N VAL A 4 0.74 -6.29 1.91
CA VAL A 4 -0.23 -6.86 2.85
C VAL A 4 -1.65 -6.77 2.30
N ALA A 5 -2.36 -7.91 2.21
CA ALA A 5 -3.82 -7.96 2.18
C ALA A 5 -4.31 -8.11 3.63
N GLY A 6 -4.90 -7.06 4.18
CA GLY A 6 -5.24 -7.01 5.60
C GLY A 6 -6.62 -7.56 5.95
N ASP A 7 -7.51 -7.73 4.98
CA ASP A 7 -8.83 -8.33 5.17
C ASP A 7 -9.20 -9.24 3.98
N TRP A 8 -10.27 -10.00 4.14
CA TRP A 8 -10.84 -10.89 3.12
C TRP A 8 -12.36 -10.73 3.02
N ARG A 9 -12.96 -9.85 3.82
CA ARG A 9 -14.38 -9.56 3.82
C ARG A 9 -14.65 -8.33 2.94
N GLY A 10 -15.71 -8.37 2.18
CA GLY A 10 -16.22 -7.22 1.45
C GLY A 10 -17.01 -6.28 2.36
N HIS A 11 -17.52 -5.20 1.79
CA HIS A 11 -18.25 -4.16 2.52
C HIS A 11 -19.49 -4.68 3.27
N SER A 12 -20.21 -5.66 2.74
CA SER A 12 -21.37 -6.27 3.41
C SER A 12 -21.03 -7.46 4.30
N GLY A 13 -19.74 -7.77 4.49
CA GLY A 13 -19.25 -8.86 5.34
C GLY A 13 -19.09 -10.20 4.64
N GLY A 14 -19.52 -10.32 3.38
CA GLY A 14 -19.29 -11.49 2.55
C GLY A 14 -17.83 -11.59 2.08
N PRO A 15 -17.39 -12.76 1.58
CA PRO A 15 -16.02 -12.95 1.13
C PRO A 15 -15.72 -12.12 -0.12
N THR A 16 -14.53 -11.50 -0.16
CA THR A 16 -13.99 -10.84 -1.35
C THR A 16 -12.57 -11.31 -1.65
N GLU A 17 -12.18 -11.25 -2.92
CA GLU A 17 -10.81 -11.46 -3.36
C GLU A 17 -10.10 -10.12 -3.66
N ALA A 18 -10.77 -8.98 -3.52
CA ALA A 18 -10.28 -7.67 -3.95
C ALA A 18 -8.92 -7.31 -3.36
N PHE A 19 -8.73 -7.53 -2.06
CA PHE A 19 -7.47 -7.23 -1.37
C PHE A 19 -6.34 -8.20 -1.75
N ASP A 20 -6.64 -9.50 -1.85
CA ASP A 20 -5.63 -10.48 -2.28
C ASP A 20 -5.28 -10.38 -3.77
N ASN A 21 -6.25 -10.02 -4.62
CA ASN A 21 -5.96 -9.67 -6.01
C ASN A 21 -5.02 -8.45 -6.08
N ALA A 22 -5.28 -7.41 -5.29
CA ALA A 22 -4.42 -6.23 -5.22
C ALA A 22 -3.01 -6.61 -4.72
N ARG A 23 -2.89 -7.36 -3.62
CA ARG A 23 -1.60 -7.86 -3.09
C ARG A 23 -0.78 -8.57 -4.17
N ARG A 24 -1.40 -9.55 -4.86
CA ARG A 24 -0.74 -10.33 -5.92
C ARG A 24 -0.30 -9.45 -7.08
N ASP A 25 -1.20 -8.62 -7.59
CA ASP A 25 -0.95 -7.88 -8.82
C ASP A 25 -0.06 -6.65 -8.58
N VAL A 26 -0.12 -6.02 -7.38
CA VAL A 26 0.87 -5.02 -6.93
C VAL A 26 2.26 -5.65 -6.81
N THR A 27 2.37 -6.86 -6.25
CA THR A 27 3.65 -7.58 -6.22
C THR A 27 4.22 -7.77 -7.62
N SER A 28 3.40 -8.23 -8.56
CA SER A 28 3.81 -8.42 -9.96
C SER A 28 4.21 -7.10 -10.63
N ALA A 29 3.47 -6.03 -10.39
CA ALA A 29 3.78 -4.69 -10.92
C ALA A 29 5.11 -4.14 -10.36
N LEU A 30 5.39 -4.36 -9.08
CA LEU A 30 6.67 -3.99 -8.46
C LEU A 30 7.84 -4.79 -9.06
N GLN A 31 7.66 -6.10 -9.29
CA GLN A 31 8.66 -6.92 -9.98
C GLN A 31 8.94 -6.42 -11.40
N ALA A 32 7.90 -6.09 -12.14
CA ALA A 32 8.03 -5.49 -13.48
C ALA A 32 8.71 -4.10 -13.45
N ALA A 33 8.63 -3.39 -12.34
CA ALA A 33 9.33 -2.12 -12.10
C ALA A 33 10.76 -2.29 -11.58
N GLY A 34 11.29 -3.52 -11.52
CA GLY A 34 12.67 -3.82 -11.17
C GLY A 34 12.92 -4.21 -9.72
N PHE A 35 11.87 -4.39 -8.91
CA PHE A 35 12.04 -4.91 -7.55
C PHE A 35 12.34 -6.41 -7.57
N SER A 36 13.42 -6.82 -6.93
CA SER A 36 13.81 -8.24 -6.87
C SER A 36 12.73 -9.07 -6.15
N PRO A 37 12.27 -10.18 -6.76
CA PRO A 37 11.26 -11.06 -6.14
C PRO A 37 11.65 -11.53 -4.73
N GLY A 38 12.92 -11.86 -4.50
CA GLY A 38 13.43 -12.29 -3.19
C GLY A 38 13.38 -11.21 -2.10
N ASN A 39 13.19 -9.94 -2.48
CA ASN A 39 13.06 -8.82 -1.56
C ASN A 39 11.59 -8.44 -1.30
N ILE A 40 10.62 -9.14 -1.87
CA ILE A 40 9.19 -8.87 -1.69
C ILE A 40 8.59 -9.94 -0.80
N ARG A 41 8.05 -9.53 0.34
CA ARG A 41 7.32 -10.39 1.28
C ARG A 41 5.84 -10.08 1.18
N GLN A 42 5.02 -11.11 1.04
CA GLN A 42 3.58 -10.99 0.87
C GLN A 42 2.86 -11.56 2.09
N PHE A 43 1.73 -10.93 2.45
CA PHE A 43 0.91 -11.32 3.59
C PHE A 43 -0.55 -11.38 3.18
N SER A 44 -1.26 -12.42 3.61
CA SER A 44 -2.70 -12.64 3.39
C SER A 44 -3.36 -13.15 4.66
N VAL A 45 -4.61 -12.79 4.88
CA VAL A 45 -5.42 -13.35 6.00
C VAL A 45 -5.75 -14.82 5.75
N ARG A 46 -5.71 -15.26 4.49
CA ARG A 46 -6.01 -16.64 4.07
C ARG A 46 -4.86 -17.24 3.25
N PRO A 47 -3.63 -17.32 3.82
CA PRO A 47 -2.44 -17.70 3.07
C PRO A 47 -2.55 -19.09 2.43
N GLU A 48 -3.29 -20.02 3.02
CA GLU A 48 -3.52 -21.38 2.52
C GLU A 48 -4.23 -21.43 1.16
N ARG A 49 -4.93 -20.37 0.77
CA ARG A 49 -5.62 -20.26 -0.52
C ARG A 49 -4.67 -19.91 -1.69
N TYR A 50 -3.48 -19.39 -1.39
CA TYR A 50 -2.56 -18.81 -2.39
C TYR A 50 -1.22 -19.54 -2.40
N LYS A 51 -1.27 -20.85 -2.60
CA LYS A 51 -0.11 -21.76 -2.52
C LYS A 51 1.05 -21.38 -3.46
N ASP A 52 0.75 -20.83 -4.63
CA ASP A 52 1.78 -20.47 -5.61
C ASP A 52 2.57 -19.21 -5.20
N ALA A 53 1.96 -18.33 -4.43
CA ALA A 53 2.60 -17.09 -3.95
C ALA A 53 3.20 -17.23 -2.53
N HIS A 54 2.82 -18.27 -1.79
CA HIS A 54 3.26 -18.55 -0.42
C HIS A 54 3.25 -17.31 0.51
N PRO A 55 2.16 -16.51 0.56
CA PRO A 55 2.13 -15.40 1.48
C PRO A 55 2.15 -15.90 2.92
N ALA A 56 2.76 -15.13 3.83
CA ALA A 56 2.66 -15.37 5.25
C ALA A 56 1.29 -14.91 5.80
N LEU A 57 0.97 -15.28 7.03
CA LEU A 57 -0.26 -14.84 7.69
C LEU A 57 -0.24 -13.33 7.90
N SER A 58 -1.35 -12.67 7.59
CA SER A 58 -1.56 -11.24 7.81
C SER A 58 -2.07 -10.98 9.23
N ASP A 59 -1.15 -10.96 10.18
CA ASP A 59 -1.32 -10.43 11.54
C ASP A 59 -0.20 -9.44 11.86
N LEU A 60 -0.38 -8.58 12.87
CA LEU A 60 0.54 -7.48 13.14
C LEU A 60 1.96 -7.96 13.47
N GLN A 61 2.09 -9.05 14.24
CA GLN A 61 3.41 -9.56 14.63
C GLN A 61 4.15 -10.16 13.43
N THR A 62 3.48 -11.00 12.65
CA THR A 62 4.06 -11.66 11.47
C THR A 62 4.45 -10.62 10.40
N VAL A 63 3.63 -9.58 10.20
CA VAL A 63 3.94 -8.48 9.29
C VAL A 63 5.16 -7.68 9.77
N PHE A 64 5.26 -7.42 11.09
CA PHE A 64 6.42 -6.73 11.68
C PHE A 64 7.70 -7.55 11.55
N ASP A 65 7.64 -8.83 11.88
CA ASP A 65 8.79 -9.74 11.74
C ASP A 65 9.26 -9.85 10.28
N GLY A 66 8.32 -9.91 9.35
CA GLY A 66 8.63 -9.90 7.92
C GLY A 66 9.23 -8.58 7.44
N LEU A 67 8.79 -7.44 7.98
CA LEU A 67 9.37 -6.13 7.69
C LEU A 67 10.80 -6.04 8.21
N ASN A 68 11.06 -6.47 9.47
CA ASN A 68 12.38 -6.51 10.07
C ASN A 68 13.34 -7.41 9.28
N ALA A 69 12.95 -8.66 9.03
CA ALA A 69 13.77 -9.60 8.28
C ALA A 69 14.06 -9.13 6.84
N GLY A 70 13.11 -8.42 6.20
CA GLY A 70 13.37 -7.78 4.91
C GLY A 70 14.31 -6.60 5.01
N ALA A 71 14.24 -5.85 6.10
CA ALA A 71 15.05 -4.67 6.35
C ALA A 71 16.51 -5.00 6.70
N GLU A 72 16.79 -6.12 7.35
CA GLU A 72 18.16 -6.59 7.67
C GLU A 72 19.01 -6.81 6.41
N THR A 73 18.39 -7.29 5.34
CA THR A 73 19.09 -7.56 4.06
C THR A 73 19.02 -6.41 3.08
N ALA A 74 18.14 -5.44 3.29
CA ALA A 74 17.92 -4.32 2.38
C ALA A 74 19.04 -3.27 2.48
N LYS A 75 19.67 -2.96 1.33
CA LYS A 75 20.71 -1.92 1.24
C LYS A 75 20.17 -0.55 0.77
N GLY A 76 19.02 -0.53 0.10
CA GLY A 76 18.42 0.69 -0.47
C GLY A 76 17.43 1.35 0.48
N GLY A 77 16.18 0.96 0.40
CA GLY A 77 15.08 1.55 1.16
C GLY A 77 14.00 0.54 1.53
N CYS A 78 12.93 1.04 2.13
CA CYS A 78 11.74 0.25 2.47
C CYS A 78 10.56 0.65 1.60
N LEU A 79 9.74 -0.33 1.25
CA LEU A 79 8.39 -0.12 0.73
C LEU A 79 7.41 -0.95 1.56
N PHE A 80 6.43 -0.29 2.11
CA PHE A 80 5.30 -0.90 2.80
C PHE A 80 4.02 -0.58 2.02
N TYR A 81 3.30 -1.61 1.62
CA TYR A 81 2.01 -1.51 0.94
C TYR A 81 0.98 -2.32 1.70
N ILE A 82 -0.14 -1.72 2.05
CA ILE A 82 -1.28 -2.42 2.62
C ILE A 82 -2.55 -2.08 1.85
N THR A 83 -3.36 -3.09 1.56
CA THR A 83 -4.72 -2.96 1.04
C THR A 83 -5.67 -3.69 2.00
N SER A 84 -6.68 -2.97 2.51
CA SER A 84 -7.57 -3.49 3.54
C SER A 84 -8.77 -2.58 3.79
N HIS A 85 -9.66 -3.00 4.68
CA HIS A 85 -10.58 -2.09 5.33
C HIS A 85 -9.86 -1.12 6.27
N GLY A 86 -10.47 0.04 6.51
CA GLY A 86 -9.96 1.05 7.41
C GLY A 86 -11.05 1.72 8.24
N ALA A 87 -10.62 2.26 9.36
CA ALA A 87 -11.41 3.04 10.30
C ALA A 87 -10.61 4.29 10.72
N PRO A 88 -11.24 5.28 11.38
CA PRO A 88 -10.51 6.45 11.92
C PRO A 88 -9.37 6.09 12.88
N GLN A 89 -9.38 4.88 13.45
CA GLN A 89 -8.34 4.39 14.37
C GLN A 89 -7.20 3.66 13.67
N GLY A 90 -7.34 3.27 12.40
CA GLY A 90 -6.30 2.55 11.66
C GLY A 90 -6.81 1.64 10.56
N ALA A 91 -5.94 0.76 10.07
CA ALA A 91 -6.25 -0.24 9.04
C ALA A 91 -6.39 -1.64 9.63
N VAL A 92 -7.31 -2.44 9.09
CA VAL A 92 -7.53 -3.82 9.53
C VAL A 92 -6.36 -4.70 9.07
N VAL A 93 -5.88 -5.58 9.97
CA VAL A 93 -4.87 -6.62 9.68
C VAL A 93 -5.31 -7.91 10.38
N GLY A 94 -5.96 -8.79 9.63
CA GLY A 94 -6.62 -9.98 10.20
C GLY A 94 -7.75 -9.57 11.15
N ASP A 95 -7.65 -10.01 12.38
CA ASP A 95 -8.61 -9.65 13.44
C ASP A 95 -8.14 -8.47 14.31
N GLN A 96 -7.08 -7.78 13.89
CA GLN A 96 -6.46 -6.70 14.61
C GLN A 96 -6.62 -5.37 13.86
N LEU A 97 -6.36 -4.26 14.56
CA LEU A 97 -6.33 -2.93 13.98
C LEU A 97 -4.91 -2.36 14.10
N MET A 98 -4.29 -2.07 12.97
CA MET A 98 -3.00 -1.38 12.90
C MET A 98 -3.22 0.13 13.06
N ALA A 99 -3.00 0.62 14.26
CA ALA A 99 -3.08 2.06 14.53
C ALA A 99 -1.91 2.81 13.86
N PRO A 100 -2.08 4.11 13.52
CA PRO A 100 -1.03 4.90 12.88
C PRO A 100 0.30 4.91 13.63
N LEU A 101 0.28 5.01 14.97
CA LEU A 101 1.50 4.99 15.79
C LEU A 101 2.18 3.61 15.82
N VAL A 102 1.42 2.52 15.69
CA VAL A 102 1.97 1.17 15.56
C VAL A 102 2.78 1.05 14.28
N LEU A 103 2.20 1.42 13.14
CA LEU A 103 2.92 1.40 11.86
C LEU A 103 4.13 2.36 11.87
N ALA A 104 4.00 3.53 12.50
CA ALA A 104 5.11 4.47 12.65
C ALA A 104 6.28 3.86 13.42
N GLY A 105 5.99 3.12 14.49
CA GLY A 105 6.97 2.36 15.27
C GLY A 105 7.63 1.27 14.42
N MET A 106 6.84 0.42 13.76
CA MET A 106 7.33 -0.65 12.88
C MET A 106 8.30 -0.12 11.81
N LEU A 107 7.92 0.97 11.11
CA LEU A 107 8.75 1.57 10.07
C LEU A 107 10.01 2.26 10.64
N ARG A 108 9.93 2.85 11.83
CA ARG A 108 11.09 3.44 12.50
C ARG A 108 12.09 2.36 12.88
N ASP A 109 11.62 1.28 13.49
CA ASP A 109 12.46 0.24 14.05
C ASP A 109 13.10 -0.62 12.95
N ALA A 110 12.33 -0.99 11.93
CA ALA A 110 12.82 -1.79 10.81
C ALA A 110 13.62 -0.97 9.78
N CYS A 111 13.12 0.21 9.38
CA CYS A 111 13.68 0.96 8.25
C CYS A 111 14.64 2.07 8.67
N GLY A 112 14.53 2.60 9.89
CA GLY A 112 15.41 3.63 10.42
C GLY A 112 15.48 4.89 9.55
N ALA A 113 16.69 5.33 9.23
CA ALA A 113 16.93 6.51 8.38
C ALA A 113 16.84 6.23 6.86
N ARG A 114 16.61 4.99 6.44
CA ARG A 114 16.53 4.64 5.02
C ARG A 114 15.33 5.29 4.34
N PRO A 115 15.43 5.64 3.05
CA PRO A 115 14.29 6.05 2.24
C PRO A 115 13.14 5.06 2.38
N THR A 116 11.95 5.55 2.72
CA THR A 116 10.79 4.70 2.97
C THR A 116 9.56 5.21 2.26
N VAL A 117 8.91 4.35 1.49
CA VAL A 117 7.61 4.61 0.85
C VAL A 117 6.56 3.79 1.59
N ALA A 118 5.51 4.44 2.08
CA ALA A 118 4.35 3.80 2.68
C ALA A 118 3.10 4.09 1.84
N VAL A 119 2.44 3.03 1.39
CA VAL A 119 1.19 3.10 0.62
C VAL A 119 0.09 2.42 1.43
N ILE A 120 -0.97 3.16 1.75
CA ILE A 120 -2.06 2.68 2.60
C ILE A 120 -3.38 2.79 1.83
N SER A 121 -3.81 1.68 1.24
CA SER A 121 -5.09 1.54 0.56
C SER A 121 -6.15 1.08 1.56
N ALA A 122 -6.78 2.05 2.22
CA ALA A 122 -7.85 1.81 3.19
C ALA A 122 -8.73 3.06 3.35
N CYS A 123 -9.97 2.88 3.80
CA CYS A 123 -10.80 3.98 4.25
C CYS A 123 -10.11 4.75 5.38
N PHE A 124 -10.31 6.06 5.47
CA PHE A 124 -9.74 6.94 6.50
C PHE A 124 -8.21 6.95 6.57
N SER A 125 -7.53 6.38 5.59
CA SER A 125 -6.07 6.15 5.62
C SER A 125 -5.23 7.43 5.76
N GLY A 126 -5.78 8.60 5.50
CA GLY A 126 -5.13 9.88 5.77
C GLY A 126 -4.75 10.09 7.25
N VAL A 127 -5.37 9.36 8.20
CA VAL A 127 -4.98 9.39 9.63
C VAL A 127 -3.54 8.92 9.86
N PHE A 128 -2.97 8.17 8.93
CA PHE A 128 -1.58 7.71 9.00
C PHE A 128 -0.56 8.81 8.67
N VAL A 129 -0.94 9.82 7.89
CA VAL A 129 0.01 10.85 7.40
C VAL A 129 0.74 11.56 8.56
N PRO A 130 0.06 12.11 9.58
CA PRO A 130 0.76 12.80 10.67
C PRO A 130 1.72 11.91 11.47
N ALA A 131 1.35 10.65 11.69
CA ALA A 131 2.15 9.71 12.47
C ALA A 131 3.37 9.18 11.70
N LEU A 132 3.23 9.03 10.37
CA LEU A 132 4.30 8.51 9.52
C LEU A 132 5.22 9.59 8.97
N ALA A 133 4.82 10.87 9.00
CA ALA A 133 5.58 11.97 8.42
C ALA A 133 7.00 12.05 9.00
N ALA A 134 8.01 11.92 8.14
CA ALA A 134 9.42 12.05 8.48
C ALA A 134 10.22 12.49 7.25
N PRO A 135 11.36 13.20 7.40
CA PRO A 135 12.10 13.75 6.26
C PRO A 135 12.45 12.73 5.17
N ASN A 136 12.69 11.47 5.54
CA ASN A 136 13.07 10.35 4.67
C ASN A 136 11.88 9.49 4.21
N ARG A 137 10.63 9.96 4.31
CA ARG A 137 9.43 9.18 3.97
C ARG A 137 8.61 9.79 2.85
N MET A 138 7.98 8.93 2.07
CA MET A 138 6.84 9.25 1.21
C MET A 138 5.65 8.44 1.71
N ILE A 139 4.48 9.08 1.78
CA ILE A 139 3.24 8.47 2.23
C ILE A 139 2.18 8.74 1.15
N LEU A 140 1.55 7.67 0.69
CA LEU A 140 0.43 7.74 -0.23
C LEU A 140 -0.76 6.99 0.38
N THR A 141 -1.88 7.66 0.55
CA THR A 141 -3.08 7.09 1.18
C THR A 141 -4.27 7.14 0.24
N ALA A 142 -5.17 6.16 0.35
CA ALA A 142 -6.35 6.05 -0.51
C ALA A 142 -7.44 7.08 -0.20
N ALA A 143 -7.42 7.68 0.99
CA ALA A 143 -8.44 8.62 1.40
C ALA A 143 -7.89 9.66 2.38
N ARG A 144 -8.62 10.77 2.54
CA ARG A 144 -8.44 11.72 3.64
C ARG A 144 -8.73 11.06 5.00
N PRO A 145 -8.33 11.72 6.12
CA PRO A 145 -8.61 11.20 7.47
C PRO A 145 -10.11 11.04 7.79
N ASP A 146 -10.97 11.77 7.13
CA ASP A 146 -12.42 11.85 7.33
C ASP A 146 -13.24 11.28 6.16
N ARG A 147 -12.61 10.50 5.27
CA ARG A 147 -13.24 9.94 4.06
C ARG A 147 -13.06 8.43 3.95
N SER A 148 -14.10 7.78 3.42
CA SER A 148 -13.98 6.40 2.94
C SER A 148 -13.29 6.38 1.58
N SER A 149 -12.67 5.24 1.24
CA SER A 149 -12.32 4.84 -0.12
C SER A 149 -13.36 3.87 -0.66
N PHE A 150 -13.29 3.53 -1.95
CA PHE A 150 -14.33 2.77 -2.64
C PHE A 150 -13.80 1.49 -3.29
N GLY A 151 -14.72 0.60 -3.71
CA GLY A 151 -14.40 -0.58 -4.48
C GLY A 151 -14.01 -1.81 -3.65
N CYS A 152 -14.35 -1.86 -2.36
CA CYS A 152 -14.08 -3.01 -1.49
C CYS A 152 -15.29 -3.97 -1.35
N GLY A 153 -16.22 -3.96 -2.32
CA GLY A 153 -17.35 -4.88 -2.35
C GLY A 153 -16.96 -6.28 -2.80
N GLU A 154 -17.88 -7.23 -2.61
CA GLU A 154 -17.69 -8.66 -2.87
C GLU A 154 -17.44 -8.98 -4.35
N THR A 155 -17.94 -8.17 -5.26
CA THR A 155 -17.83 -8.35 -6.72
C THR A 155 -16.69 -7.53 -7.33
N ASN A 156 -16.05 -6.65 -6.57
CA ASN A 156 -14.95 -5.85 -7.07
C ASN A 156 -13.68 -6.70 -7.25
N ARG A 157 -13.00 -6.50 -8.35
CA ARG A 157 -11.69 -7.12 -8.57
C ARG A 157 -10.60 -6.49 -7.70
N TYR A 158 -10.66 -5.15 -7.54
CA TYR A 158 -9.76 -4.36 -6.69
C TYR A 158 -10.54 -3.21 -6.04
N PRO A 159 -10.07 -2.67 -4.92
CA PRO A 159 -10.42 -1.31 -4.50
C PRO A 159 -10.00 -0.29 -5.57
N TYR A 160 -10.72 0.83 -5.70
CA TYR A 160 -10.45 1.84 -6.74
C TYR A 160 -9.03 2.39 -6.68
N PHE A 161 -8.53 2.63 -5.48
CA PHE A 161 -7.17 3.10 -5.30
C PHE A 161 -6.14 2.07 -5.80
N ASP A 162 -6.31 0.79 -5.46
CA ASP A 162 -5.40 -0.28 -5.91
C ASP A 162 -5.45 -0.46 -7.42
N GLU A 163 -6.64 -0.38 -8.01
CA GLU A 163 -6.78 -0.44 -9.47
C GLU A 163 -6.08 0.72 -10.16
N CYS A 164 -6.25 1.95 -9.65
CA CYS A 164 -5.54 3.12 -10.14
C CYS A 164 -4.02 3.00 -9.95
N PHE A 165 -3.56 2.46 -8.81
CA PHE A 165 -2.13 2.19 -8.60
C PHE A 165 -1.59 1.23 -9.67
N LEU A 166 -2.29 0.13 -9.94
CA LEU A 166 -1.91 -0.85 -10.96
C LEU A 166 -1.93 -0.27 -12.37
N GLN A 167 -2.90 0.56 -12.71
CA GLN A 167 -3.01 1.21 -14.03
C GLN A 167 -1.91 2.26 -14.26
N MET A 168 -1.51 2.98 -13.21
CA MET A 168 -0.53 4.06 -13.32
C MET A 168 0.91 3.57 -13.16
N MET A 169 1.15 2.47 -12.46
CA MET A 169 2.49 1.92 -12.22
C MET A 169 3.30 1.69 -13.52
N PRO A 170 2.76 1.11 -14.60
CA PRO A 170 3.48 0.96 -15.87
C PRO A 170 3.80 2.28 -16.58
N LYS A 171 3.08 3.36 -16.27
CA LYS A 171 3.21 4.66 -16.93
C LYS A 171 4.12 5.61 -16.15
N ALA A 172 4.22 5.43 -14.84
CA ALA A 172 5.03 6.27 -13.98
C ALA A 172 6.52 5.95 -14.10
N THR A 173 7.38 6.93 -13.90
CA THR A 173 8.84 6.76 -13.92
C THR A 173 9.45 6.59 -12.54
N ASN A 174 8.75 7.05 -11.49
CA ASN A 174 9.18 6.99 -10.10
C ASN A 174 7.97 7.09 -9.16
N PHE A 175 8.18 6.90 -7.87
CA PHE A 175 7.10 6.92 -6.88
C PHE A 175 6.39 8.28 -6.75
N ALA A 176 7.10 9.41 -6.89
CA ALA A 176 6.47 10.73 -6.79
C ALA A 176 5.48 10.97 -7.94
N GLY A 177 5.89 10.65 -9.16
CA GLY A 177 5.02 10.70 -10.34
C GLY A 177 3.86 9.70 -10.25
N LEU A 178 4.12 8.50 -9.74
CA LEU A 178 3.09 7.49 -9.49
C LEU A 178 2.03 8.02 -8.53
N GLY A 179 2.44 8.58 -7.39
CA GLY A 179 1.50 9.11 -6.39
C GLY A 179 0.58 10.17 -6.95
N ALA A 180 1.10 11.13 -7.71
CA ALA A 180 0.30 12.17 -8.36
C ALA A 180 -0.66 11.58 -9.42
N ALA A 181 -0.19 10.60 -10.21
CA ALA A 181 -1.02 9.94 -11.22
C ALA A 181 -2.15 9.12 -10.60
N VAL A 182 -1.89 8.44 -9.47
CA VAL A 182 -2.91 7.69 -8.71
C VAL A 182 -3.99 8.63 -8.16
N GLN A 183 -3.62 9.79 -7.59
CA GLN A 183 -4.59 10.78 -7.12
C GLN A 183 -5.53 11.23 -8.26
N ALA A 184 -4.98 11.56 -9.42
CA ALA A 184 -5.78 11.96 -10.59
C ALA A 184 -6.71 10.83 -11.08
N CYS A 185 -6.20 9.61 -11.18
CA CYS A 185 -6.96 8.43 -11.60
C CYS A 185 -8.12 8.14 -10.65
N VAL A 186 -7.92 8.19 -9.34
CA VAL A 186 -8.99 7.95 -8.35
C VAL A 186 -10.07 9.02 -8.46
N ALA A 187 -9.70 10.30 -8.57
CA ALA A 187 -10.64 11.40 -8.71
C ALA A 187 -11.51 11.27 -9.99
N GLU A 188 -10.90 10.87 -11.12
CA GLU A 188 -11.60 10.59 -12.36
C GLU A 188 -12.57 9.42 -12.20
N ARG A 189 -12.10 8.30 -11.63
CA ARG A 189 -12.91 7.11 -11.41
C ARG A 189 -14.10 7.39 -10.50
N GLU A 190 -13.90 8.07 -9.39
CA GLU A 190 -14.98 8.42 -8.46
C GLU A 190 -16.03 9.32 -9.11
N THR A 191 -15.60 10.22 -9.99
CA THR A 191 -16.51 11.06 -10.78
C THR A 191 -17.36 10.22 -11.74
N LEU A 192 -16.74 9.28 -12.47
CA LEU A 192 -17.42 8.40 -13.41
C LEU A 192 -18.42 7.46 -12.71
N GLU A 193 -18.08 6.97 -11.55
CA GLU A 193 -18.90 6.04 -10.75
C GLU A 193 -19.89 6.77 -9.80
N HIS A 194 -19.92 8.12 -9.84
CA HIS A 194 -20.73 8.95 -8.95
C HIS A 194 -20.50 8.66 -7.46
N ALA A 195 -19.29 8.26 -7.10
CA ALA A 195 -18.90 7.98 -5.71
C ALA A 195 -18.75 9.29 -4.92
N ALA A 196 -19.52 9.44 -3.85
CA ALA A 196 -19.57 10.67 -3.06
C ALA A 196 -19.76 10.37 -1.56
N PRO A 197 -19.17 11.19 -0.68
CA PRO A 197 -18.18 12.23 -0.95
C PRO A 197 -16.86 11.64 -1.46
N PRO A 198 -16.07 12.36 -2.29
CA PRO A 198 -14.85 11.83 -2.86
C PRO A 198 -13.82 11.44 -1.76
N SER A 199 -13.03 10.40 -2.00
CA SER A 199 -12.05 9.91 -1.04
C SER A 199 -10.86 10.86 -0.85
N GLU A 200 -10.47 11.58 -1.90
CA GLU A 200 -9.33 12.53 -1.92
C GLU A 200 -8.02 11.91 -1.40
N PRO A 201 -7.40 11.00 -2.18
CA PRO A 201 -6.13 10.38 -1.80
C PRO A 201 -5.07 11.41 -1.43
N GLN A 202 -4.26 11.13 -0.38
CA GLN A 202 -3.25 12.05 0.12
C GLN A 202 -1.85 11.60 -0.30
N LEU A 203 -1.04 12.56 -0.75
CA LEU A 203 0.38 12.36 -1.05
C LEU A 203 1.22 13.31 -0.19
N TRP A 204 2.08 12.75 0.65
CA TRP A 204 3.05 13.49 1.44
C TRP A 204 4.47 13.00 1.12
N ILE A 205 5.43 13.93 0.92
CA ILE A 205 6.82 13.60 0.62
C ILE A 205 7.72 14.45 1.50
N GLY A 206 8.54 13.78 2.31
CA GLY A 206 9.50 14.39 3.21
C GLY A 206 10.62 15.13 2.49
N ALA A 207 11.18 16.14 3.16
CA ALA A 207 12.13 17.06 2.57
C ALA A 207 13.41 16.39 2.05
N GLN A 208 13.89 15.33 2.69
CA GLN A 208 15.06 14.57 2.24
C GLN A 208 14.74 13.67 1.04
N LEU A 209 13.51 13.15 0.97
CA LEU A 209 13.12 12.22 -0.09
C LEU A 209 12.69 12.93 -1.39
N ARG A 210 12.12 14.12 -1.26
CA ARG A 210 11.61 14.90 -2.40
C ARG A 210 12.62 15.10 -3.54
N PRO A 211 13.89 15.51 -3.30
CA PRO A 211 14.86 15.71 -4.36
C PRO A 211 15.43 14.40 -4.93
N ILE A 212 15.36 13.30 -4.19
CA ILE A 212 16.00 12.04 -4.59
C ILE A 212 15.06 11.06 -5.29
N LEU A 213 13.75 11.09 -5.01
CA LEU A 213 12.80 10.16 -5.66
C LEU A 213 12.86 10.19 -7.19
N PRO A 214 13.00 11.35 -7.88
CA PRO A 214 13.13 11.39 -9.32
C PRO A 214 14.42 10.74 -9.85
N LEU A 215 15.46 10.61 -9.00
CA LEU A 215 16.75 10.01 -9.36
C LEU A 215 16.73 8.47 -9.26
N TYR A 216 15.67 7.90 -8.71
CA TYR A 216 15.44 6.45 -8.63
C TYR A 216 14.29 6.04 -9.54
N PRO A 217 14.50 6.03 -10.87
CA PRO A 217 13.48 5.60 -11.81
C PRO A 217 13.21 4.11 -11.65
N PHE A 218 11.98 3.72 -11.95
CA PHE A 218 11.62 2.32 -12.07
C PHE A 218 12.41 1.69 -13.20
N ALA A 219 13.08 0.55 -12.93
CA ALA A 219 13.75 -0.23 -13.95
C ALA A 219 12.67 -0.92 -14.79
N ARG A 220 12.55 -0.49 -16.06
CA ARG A 220 11.69 -1.18 -17.01
C ARG A 220 12.54 -2.18 -17.78
N PRO A 221 12.05 -3.41 -18.03
CA PRO A 221 12.69 -4.26 -19.02
C PRO A 221 12.74 -3.49 -20.33
N SER A 222 13.90 -3.52 -20.98
CA SER A 222 14.03 -3.01 -22.35
C SER A 222 13.02 -3.75 -23.25
N PRO A 223 12.36 -3.07 -24.18
CA PRO A 223 11.42 -3.69 -25.11
C PRO A 223 12.07 -4.76 -25.94
#